data_315aa48dd75fe46b5c69843e7b3dd89e
#
_entry.id   315aa48dd75fe46b5c69843e7b3dd89e
#
_cell.length_a   1.000
_cell.length_b   1.000
_cell.length_c   1.000
_cell.angle_alpha   90.00
_cell.angle_beta   90.00
_cell.angle_gamma   90.00
#
_symmetry.space_group_name_H-M   'P 1'
#
loop_
_entity.id
_entity.type
_entity.pdbx_description
1 polymer ?
#
loop_
_entity_poly.entity_id
_entity_poly.type
_entity_poly.pdbx_seq_one_letter_code
_entity_poly.pdbx_strand_id
1 'polypeptide(L)'
;MTAKEIISAALDTIGITQATAAKNYGWSAQQLSQRIVRGSLRVDEFIGLMDSMGIDITFTVRETGKTIKPHIFGHGRRVKGVSDGVQYDTEYAEALANSFYADGVNEYNDSGEAFELYLDKEGRYFMAEYTNAEGGRDRVRSVPAEMAAAFMEKYGTVIEKKVVSE
;
A
#
# COMPACT_ATOMS: atom_id res chain seq x y z
N MET A 1 9.17 -2.45 -23.30
CA MET A 1 8.28 -3.37 -22.57
C MET A 1 7.03 -2.60 -22.20
N THR A 2 5.87 -3.08 -22.55
CA THR A 2 4.57 -2.48 -22.27
C THR A 2 4.01 -3.03 -20.95
N ALA A 3 3.04 -2.33 -20.32
CA ALA A 3 2.36 -2.84 -19.13
C ALA A 3 1.75 -4.25 -19.36
N LYS A 4 1.23 -4.50 -20.56
CA LYS A 4 0.71 -5.82 -20.95
C LYS A 4 1.78 -6.91 -20.86
N GLU A 5 2.97 -6.66 -21.39
CA GLU A 5 4.07 -7.63 -21.39
C GLU A 5 4.57 -7.91 -19.97
N ILE A 6 4.64 -6.87 -19.13
CA ILE A 6 5.02 -7.01 -17.72
C ILE A 6 3.99 -7.84 -16.97
N ILE A 7 2.68 -7.53 -17.13
CA ILE A 7 1.60 -8.28 -16.48
C ILE A 7 1.61 -9.74 -16.93
N SER A 8 1.76 -10.01 -18.23
CA SER A 8 1.84 -11.40 -18.72
C SER A 8 3.01 -12.15 -18.10
N ALA A 9 4.20 -11.56 -18.08
CA ALA A 9 5.38 -12.17 -17.48
C ALA A 9 5.20 -12.43 -15.97
N ALA A 10 4.56 -11.50 -15.27
CA ALA A 10 4.23 -11.65 -13.87
C ALA A 10 3.28 -12.82 -13.62
N LEU A 11 2.17 -12.89 -14.36
CA LEU A 11 1.19 -13.97 -14.26
C LEU A 11 1.80 -15.35 -14.54
N ASP A 12 2.65 -15.44 -15.57
CA ASP A 12 3.37 -16.66 -15.94
C ASP A 12 4.34 -17.09 -14.83
N THR A 13 5.03 -16.13 -14.22
CA THR A 13 6.02 -16.39 -13.16
C THR A 13 5.38 -16.92 -11.89
N ILE A 14 4.24 -16.34 -11.48
CA ILE A 14 3.53 -16.75 -10.26
C ILE A 14 2.50 -17.86 -10.50
N GLY A 15 2.24 -18.22 -11.75
CA GLY A 15 1.36 -19.33 -12.12
C GLY A 15 -0.12 -19.08 -11.88
N ILE A 16 -0.59 -17.83 -11.95
CA ILE A 16 -2.01 -17.49 -11.82
C ILE A 16 -2.61 -16.95 -13.11
N THR A 17 -3.93 -17.04 -13.24
CA THR A 17 -4.63 -16.52 -14.39
C THR A 17 -4.91 -15.02 -14.24
N GLN A 18 -5.10 -14.33 -15.38
CA GLN A 18 -5.51 -12.93 -15.39
C GLN A 18 -6.84 -12.71 -14.64
N ALA A 19 -7.76 -13.69 -14.69
CA ALA A 19 -9.01 -13.62 -13.94
C ALA A 19 -8.78 -13.66 -12.42
N THR A 20 -7.85 -14.47 -11.95
CA THR A 20 -7.46 -14.54 -10.54
C THR A 20 -6.80 -13.25 -10.09
N ALA A 21 -5.87 -12.70 -10.88
CA ALA A 21 -5.23 -11.43 -10.58
C ALA A 21 -6.23 -10.26 -10.51
N ALA A 22 -7.18 -10.21 -11.45
CA ALA A 22 -8.25 -9.23 -11.42
C ALA A 22 -9.08 -9.32 -10.13
N LYS A 23 -9.47 -10.53 -9.75
CA LYS A 23 -10.24 -10.78 -8.53
C LYS A 23 -9.46 -10.35 -7.27
N ASN A 24 -8.17 -10.67 -7.17
CA ASN A 24 -7.32 -10.27 -6.04
C ASN A 24 -7.23 -8.75 -5.89
N TYR A 25 -7.21 -8.03 -7.01
CA TYR A 25 -7.21 -6.56 -7.02
C TYR A 25 -8.61 -5.93 -6.86
N GLY A 26 -9.67 -6.73 -6.81
CA GLY A 26 -11.05 -6.24 -6.68
C GLY A 26 -11.72 -5.87 -8.01
N TRP A 27 -11.18 -6.33 -9.15
CA TRP A 27 -11.75 -6.12 -10.49
C TRP A 27 -12.37 -7.39 -11.07
N SER A 28 -13.29 -7.19 -12.04
CA SER A 28 -13.68 -8.29 -12.90
C SER A 28 -12.58 -8.59 -13.95
N ALA A 29 -12.53 -9.84 -14.42
CA ALA A 29 -11.61 -10.24 -15.48
C ALA A 29 -11.78 -9.37 -16.75
N GLN A 30 -13.00 -8.96 -17.07
CA GLN A 30 -13.31 -8.10 -18.20
C GLN A 30 -12.75 -6.68 -18.01
N GLN A 31 -12.85 -6.10 -16.80
CA GLN A 31 -12.29 -4.78 -16.49
C GLN A 31 -10.78 -4.77 -16.69
N LEU A 32 -10.06 -5.75 -16.13
CA LEU A 32 -8.62 -5.85 -16.31
C LEU A 32 -8.24 -6.04 -17.78
N SER A 33 -8.90 -6.96 -18.49
CA SER A 33 -8.65 -7.22 -19.90
C SER A 33 -8.83 -5.97 -20.76
N GLN A 34 -9.91 -5.24 -20.57
CA GLN A 34 -10.18 -4.00 -21.32
C GLN A 34 -9.12 -2.92 -21.05
N ARG A 35 -8.66 -2.75 -19.81
CA ARG A 35 -7.62 -1.76 -19.45
C ARG A 35 -6.27 -2.12 -20.07
N ILE A 36 -5.91 -3.40 -20.05
CA ILE A 36 -4.68 -3.89 -20.69
C ILE A 36 -4.74 -3.68 -22.22
N VAL A 37 -5.83 -4.08 -22.85
CA VAL A 37 -5.97 -3.97 -24.33
C VAL A 37 -5.99 -2.51 -24.79
N ARG A 38 -6.66 -1.63 -24.05
CA ARG A 38 -6.76 -0.21 -24.39
C ARG A 38 -5.51 0.59 -23.97
N GLY A 39 -4.57 -0.01 -23.23
CA GLY A 39 -3.43 0.71 -22.68
C GLY A 39 -3.84 1.83 -21.69
N SER A 40 -5.01 1.68 -21.06
CA SER A 40 -5.59 2.71 -20.17
C SER A 40 -5.36 2.43 -18.67
N LEU A 41 -4.44 1.51 -18.37
CA LEU A 41 -4.06 1.21 -16.99
C LEU A 41 -3.26 2.38 -16.42
N ARG A 42 -3.72 2.98 -15.35
CA ARG A 42 -3.03 4.05 -14.64
C ARG A 42 -1.83 3.48 -13.87
N VAL A 43 -0.86 4.32 -13.55
CA VAL A 43 0.35 3.89 -12.83
C VAL A 43 0.01 3.32 -11.45
N ASP A 44 -0.87 4.00 -10.70
CA ASP A 44 -1.37 3.54 -9.41
C ASP A 44 -2.09 2.19 -9.50
N GLU A 45 -2.93 2.02 -10.51
CA GLU A 45 -3.63 0.75 -10.78
C GLU A 45 -2.67 -0.38 -11.13
N PHE A 46 -1.63 -0.08 -11.93
CA PHE A 46 -0.60 -1.05 -12.30
C PHE A 46 0.20 -1.51 -11.09
N ILE A 47 0.65 -0.56 -10.25
CA ILE A 47 1.40 -0.86 -9.03
C ILE A 47 0.52 -1.68 -8.06
N GLY A 48 -0.77 -1.28 -7.87
CA GLY A 48 -1.72 -2.01 -7.01
C GLY A 48 -2.01 -3.43 -7.48
N LEU A 49 -2.11 -3.60 -8.80
CA LEU A 49 -2.28 -4.93 -9.38
C LEU A 49 -1.05 -5.81 -9.11
N MET A 50 0.18 -5.27 -9.24
CA MET A 50 1.40 -6.02 -8.92
C MET A 50 1.47 -6.39 -7.44
N ASP A 51 1.19 -5.42 -6.56
CA ASP A 51 1.15 -5.63 -5.11
C ASP A 51 0.14 -6.73 -4.73
N SER A 52 -1.07 -6.69 -5.30
CA SER A 52 -2.11 -7.72 -5.08
C SER A 52 -1.71 -9.13 -5.52
N MET A 53 -0.66 -9.24 -6.32
CA MET A 53 -0.04 -10.49 -6.76
C MET A 53 1.23 -10.84 -5.96
N GLY A 54 1.59 -10.06 -4.94
CA GLY A 54 2.81 -10.24 -4.16
C GLY A 54 4.09 -9.86 -4.91
N ILE A 55 4.00 -8.94 -5.90
CA ILE A 55 5.15 -8.51 -6.71
C ILE A 55 5.55 -7.09 -6.31
N ASP A 56 6.73 -6.95 -5.74
CA ASP A 56 7.35 -5.66 -5.45
C ASP A 56 7.83 -4.95 -6.71
N ILE A 57 7.47 -3.68 -6.85
CA ILE A 57 8.05 -2.79 -7.86
C ILE A 57 9.06 -1.87 -7.18
N THR A 58 10.23 -1.74 -7.76
CA THR A 58 11.27 -0.83 -7.28
C THR A 58 11.79 0.01 -8.44
N PHE A 59 11.80 1.33 -8.27
CA PHE A 59 12.46 2.25 -9.19
C PHE A 59 13.86 2.57 -8.68
N THR A 60 14.85 2.55 -9.57
CA THR A 60 16.23 2.90 -9.21
C THR A 60 16.66 4.15 -9.97
N VAL A 61 17.12 5.16 -9.25
CA VAL A 61 17.72 6.36 -9.86
C VAL A 61 19.08 5.98 -10.41
N ARG A 62 19.26 6.02 -11.72
CA ARG A 62 20.48 5.53 -12.39
C ARG A 62 21.76 6.22 -11.94
N GLU A 63 21.70 7.52 -11.69
CA GLU A 63 22.89 8.31 -11.32
C GLU A 63 23.36 8.05 -9.88
N THR A 64 22.42 7.77 -8.97
CA THR A 64 22.73 7.66 -7.54
C THR A 64 22.60 6.24 -6.98
N GLY A 65 22.02 5.32 -7.73
CA GLY A 65 21.67 4.00 -7.26
C GLY A 65 20.56 3.97 -6.20
N LYS A 66 20.02 5.12 -5.82
CA LYS A 66 18.92 5.18 -4.84
C LYS A 66 17.68 4.49 -5.37
N THR A 67 17.07 3.68 -4.53
CA THR A 67 15.82 2.99 -4.84
C THR A 67 14.63 3.74 -4.28
N ILE A 68 13.55 3.80 -5.08
CA ILE A 68 12.26 4.31 -4.69
C ILE A 68 11.30 3.13 -4.79
N LYS A 69 10.75 2.70 -3.67
CA LYS A 69 9.63 1.76 -3.67
C LYS A 69 8.36 2.57 -3.77
N PRO A 70 7.55 2.41 -4.84
CA PRO A 70 6.25 3.03 -4.87
C PRO A 70 5.43 2.41 -3.74
N HIS A 71 4.95 3.25 -2.84
CA HIS A 71 4.08 2.82 -1.78
C HIS A 71 2.65 2.99 -2.25
N ILE A 72 1.87 1.91 -2.21
CA ILE A 72 0.44 1.98 -2.42
C ILE A 72 -0.18 2.05 -1.04
N PHE A 73 -0.65 3.25 -0.75
CA PHE A 73 -1.33 3.57 0.49
C PHE A 73 -2.63 2.77 0.55
N GLY A 74 -2.88 2.13 1.67
CA GLY A 74 -4.06 1.38 2.04
C GLY A 74 -5.18 1.34 1.00
N HIS A 75 -5.22 0.34 0.14
CA HIS A 75 -6.16 0.20 -0.98
C HIS A 75 -6.26 1.40 -1.94
N GLY A 76 -5.21 2.22 -2.04
CA GLY A 76 -5.16 3.39 -2.90
C GLY A 76 -6.08 4.54 -2.46
N ARG A 77 -6.65 4.49 -1.25
CA ARG A 77 -7.49 5.56 -0.70
C ARG A 77 -6.61 6.58 0.00
N ARG A 78 -6.57 7.79 -0.55
CA ARG A 78 -5.99 8.94 0.12
C ARG A 78 -6.87 9.36 1.29
N VAL A 79 -6.29 9.49 2.47
CA VAL A 79 -6.96 10.02 3.65
C VAL A 79 -6.29 11.32 4.07
N LYS A 80 -7.08 12.37 4.24
CA LYS A 80 -6.61 13.64 4.79
C LYS A 80 -7.58 14.18 5.82
N GLY A 81 -7.06 14.86 6.80
CA GLY A 81 -7.88 15.44 7.87
C GLY A 81 -7.05 16.24 8.84
N VAL A 82 -7.70 16.73 9.87
CA VAL A 82 -7.07 17.47 10.96
C VAL A 82 -7.20 16.66 12.24
N SER A 83 -6.10 16.47 12.95
CA SER A 83 -6.06 15.92 14.29
C SER A 83 -5.14 16.79 15.15
N ASP A 84 -5.58 17.15 16.35
CA ASP A 84 -4.85 18.01 17.30
C ASP A 84 -4.37 19.34 16.66
N GLY A 85 -5.20 19.92 15.79
CA GLY A 85 -4.89 21.18 15.10
C GLY A 85 -3.87 21.07 13.97
N VAL A 86 -3.39 19.85 13.65
CA VAL A 86 -2.45 19.58 12.57
C VAL A 86 -3.16 18.90 11.41
N GLN A 87 -2.89 19.39 10.19
CA GLN A 87 -3.38 18.75 8.97
C GLN A 87 -2.44 17.63 8.55
N TYR A 88 -2.99 16.43 8.37
CA TYR A 88 -2.31 15.25 7.87
C TYR A 88 -2.87 14.82 6.52
N ASP A 89 -2.03 14.23 5.69
CA ASP A 89 -2.39 13.76 4.36
C ASP A 89 -1.50 12.58 3.98
N THR A 90 -2.09 11.42 3.76
CA THR A 90 -1.35 10.20 3.42
C THR A 90 -0.60 10.27 2.10
N GLU A 91 -1.02 11.15 1.17
CA GLU A 91 -0.35 11.33 -0.11
C GLU A 91 1.07 11.91 0.02
N TYR A 92 1.32 12.67 1.10
CA TYR A 92 2.60 13.38 1.31
C TYR A 92 3.40 12.87 2.50
N ALA A 93 3.04 11.71 3.02
CA ALA A 93 3.67 11.08 4.17
C ALA A 93 4.27 9.72 3.82
N GLU A 94 5.22 9.27 4.62
CA GLU A 94 5.82 7.94 4.50
C GLU A 94 5.02 6.94 5.32
N ALA A 95 4.51 5.88 4.69
CA ALA A 95 3.86 4.79 5.42
C ALA A 95 4.92 3.87 6.04
N LEU A 96 4.72 3.52 7.29
CA LEU A 96 5.67 2.75 8.10
C LEU A 96 5.20 1.34 8.40
N ALA A 97 3.92 1.15 8.69
CA ALA A 97 3.33 -0.13 9.03
C ALA A 97 1.82 -0.09 8.83
N ASN A 98 1.19 -1.24 8.61
CA ASN A 98 -0.26 -1.34 8.52
C ASN A 98 -0.79 -2.64 9.15
N SER A 99 -2.07 -2.64 9.51
CA SER A 99 -2.76 -3.79 10.10
C SER A 99 -3.57 -4.60 9.09
N PHE A 100 -3.46 -4.29 7.79
CA PHE A 100 -4.16 -5.04 6.76
C PHE A 100 -3.73 -6.51 6.75
N TYR A 101 -4.70 -7.40 6.70
CA TYR A 101 -4.43 -8.86 6.68
C TYR A 101 -3.59 -9.36 7.87
N ALA A 102 -3.70 -8.72 9.03
CA ALA A 102 -2.94 -9.12 10.22
C ALA A 102 -3.24 -10.54 10.69
N ASP A 103 -4.42 -11.07 10.38
CA ASP A 103 -4.82 -12.45 10.60
C ASP A 103 -4.50 -13.39 9.40
N GLY A 104 -3.89 -12.84 8.35
CA GLY A 104 -3.55 -13.56 7.11
C GLY A 104 -4.71 -13.74 6.13
N VAL A 105 -5.93 -13.27 6.44
CA VAL A 105 -7.15 -13.51 5.65
C VAL A 105 -7.95 -12.26 5.40
N ASN A 106 -8.22 -11.47 6.46
CA ASN A 106 -9.13 -10.34 6.41
C ASN A 106 -8.37 -9.02 6.34
N GLU A 107 -8.78 -8.17 5.42
CA GLU A 107 -8.26 -6.82 5.25
C GLU A 107 -8.52 -5.94 6.47
N TYR A 108 -9.73 -6.07 7.04
CA TYR A 108 -10.21 -5.35 8.20
C TYR A 108 -10.31 -6.27 9.41
N ASN A 109 -10.15 -5.73 10.61
CA ASN A 109 -10.39 -6.47 11.85
C ASN A 109 -11.89 -6.79 12.03
N ASP A 110 -12.21 -7.50 13.11
CA ASP A 110 -13.59 -7.91 13.42
C ASP A 110 -14.56 -6.73 13.61
N SER A 111 -14.04 -5.53 13.88
CA SER A 111 -14.81 -4.29 13.98
C SER A 111 -14.99 -3.58 12.64
N GLY A 112 -14.45 -4.14 11.55
CA GLY A 112 -14.49 -3.52 10.23
C GLY A 112 -13.53 -2.34 10.08
N GLU A 113 -12.45 -2.31 10.84
CA GLU A 113 -11.44 -1.25 10.83
C GLU A 113 -10.09 -1.78 10.40
N ALA A 114 -9.32 -0.94 9.72
CA ALA A 114 -7.91 -1.17 9.40
C ALA A 114 -7.12 0.10 9.63
N PHE A 115 -5.84 -0.05 9.95
CA PHE A 115 -4.99 1.05 10.37
C PHE A 115 -3.68 1.06 9.58
N GLU A 116 -3.20 2.24 9.25
CA GLU A 116 -1.89 2.43 8.63
C GLU A 116 -1.17 3.60 9.30
N LEU A 117 0.06 3.36 9.76
CA LEU A 117 0.90 4.32 10.44
C LEU A 117 1.76 5.08 9.42
N TYR A 118 1.79 6.39 9.57
CA TYR A 118 2.54 7.30 8.72
C TYR A 118 3.48 8.19 9.51
N LEU A 119 4.55 8.63 8.84
CA LEU A 119 5.44 9.70 9.26
C LEU A 119 5.33 10.85 8.27
N ASP A 120 4.99 12.04 8.75
CA ASP A 120 4.95 13.22 7.89
C ASP A 120 6.35 13.84 7.70
N LYS A 121 6.44 14.87 6.87
CA LYS A 121 7.69 15.55 6.54
C LYS A 121 8.31 16.30 7.73
N GLU A 122 7.51 16.63 8.72
CA GLU A 122 7.94 17.27 9.96
C GLU A 122 8.31 16.28 11.05
N GLY A 123 8.31 14.98 10.75
CA GLY A 123 8.68 13.92 11.69
C GLY A 123 7.59 13.57 12.71
N ARG A 124 6.32 13.89 12.42
CA ARG A 124 5.18 13.57 13.28
C ARG A 124 4.51 12.29 12.83
N TYR A 125 4.18 11.42 13.78
CA TYR A 125 3.43 10.20 13.50
C TYR A 125 1.94 10.47 13.48
N PHE A 126 1.26 9.85 12.53
CA PHE A 126 -0.21 9.80 12.50
C PHE A 126 -0.71 8.47 11.96
N MET A 127 -1.91 8.11 12.31
CA MET A 127 -2.60 6.91 11.87
C MET A 127 -3.69 7.30 10.87
N ALA A 128 -3.72 6.65 9.72
CA ALA A 128 -4.92 6.60 8.89
C ALA A 128 -5.78 5.43 9.36
N GLU A 129 -7.03 5.71 9.63
CA GLU A 129 -8.03 4.75 10.09
C GLU A 129 -9.04 4.55 8.96
N TYR A 130 -9.09 3.33 8.44
CA TYR A 130 -9.98 2.92 7.35
C TYR A 130 -11.15 2.14 7.91
N THR A 131 -12.31 2.26 7.28
CA THR A 131 -13.49 1.50 7.69
C THR A 131 -14.24 0.94 6.49
N ASN A 132 -14.77 -0.27 6.64
CA ASN A 132 -15.70 -0.89 5.70
C ASN A 132 -17.17 -0.78 6.16
N ALA A 133 -17.43 -0.12 7.28
CA ALA A 133 -18.78 0.09 7.78
C ALA A 133 -19.58 0.97 6.83
N GLU A 134 -20.83 0.61 6.56
CA GLU A 134 -21.74 1.40 5.74
C GLU A 134 -21.94 2.81 6.35
N GLY A 135 -21.68 3.85 5.53
CA GLY A 135 -21.71 5.25 5.98
C GLY A 135 -20.50 5.69 6.82
N GLY A 136 -19.57 4.79 7.10
CA GLY A 136 -18.30 5.12 7.75
C GLY A 136 -17.42 6.04 6.90
N ARG A 137 -16.51 6.76 7.56
CA ARG A 137 -15.53 7.63 6.89
C ARG A 137 -14.14 7.32 7.40
N ASP A 138 -13.22 7.21 6.45
CA ASP A 138 -11.81 7.14 6.76
C ASP A 138 -11.35 8.45 7.41
N ARG A 139 -10.45 8.36 8.37
CA ARG A 139 -9.97 9.53 9.14
C ARG A 139 -8.50 9.43 9.47
N VAL A 140 -7.91 10.54 9.89
CA VAL A 140 -6.55 10.58 10.42
C VAL A 140 -6.57 10.88 11.92
N ARG A 141 -5.59 10.35 12.62
CA ARG A 141 -5.38 10.61 14.06
C ARG A 141 -3.90 10.78 14.34
N SER A 142 -3.54 11.85 15.02
CA SER A 142 -2.21 12.05 15.59
C SER A 142 -1.84 10.91 16.53
N VAL A 143 -0.59 10.45 16.49
CA VAL A 143 -0.10 9.32 17.26
C VAL A 143 1.19 9.70 17.99
N PRO A 144 1.28 9.53 19.31
CA PRO A 144 2.53 9.68 20.05
C PRO A 144 3.58 8.67 19.60
N ALA A 145 4.86 9.05 19.69
CA ALA A 145 5.98 8.21 19.28
C ALA A 145 5.99 6.81 19.93
N GLU A 146 5.57 6.72 21.20
CA GLU A 146 5.47 5.45 21.93
C GLU A 146 4.42 4.51 21.31
N MET A 147 3.26 5.05 20.92
CA MET A 147 2.22 4.27 20.25
C MET A 147 2.64 3.89 18.84
N ALA A 148 3.34 4.78 18.13
CA ALA A 148 3.89 4.47 16.81
C ALA A 148 4.91 3.33 16.88
N ALA A 149 5.81 3.35 17.87
CA ALA A 149 6.77 2.27 18.09
C ALA A 149 6.10 0.93 18.39
N ALA A 150 5.09 0.92 19.28
CA ALA A 150 4.33 -0.29 19.60
C ALA A 150 3.55 -0.83 18.38
N PHE A 151 3.02 0.05 17.54
CA PHE A 151 2.34 -0.34 16.31
C PHE A 151 3.32 -0.93 15.29
N MET A 152 4.50 -0.33 15.13
CA MET A 152 5.56 -0.86 14.26
C MET A 152 6.10 -2.20 14.75
N GLU A 153 6.22 -2.40 16.07
CA GLU A 153 6.63 -3.69 16.63
C GLU A 153 5.61 -4.79 16.30
N LYS A 154 4.34 -4.46 16.35
CA LYS A 154 3.24 -5.43 16.10
C LYS A 154 3.02 -5.72 14.63
N TYR A 155 3.10 -4.70 13.77
CA TYR A 155 2.67 -4.78 12.37
C TYR A 155 3.76 -4.37 11.37
N GLY A 156 4.87 -3.84 11.84
CA GLY A 156 5.99 -3.45 10.98
C GLY A 156 6.72 -4.68 10.47
N THR A 157 7.06 -4.68 9.18
CA THR A 157 8.04 -5.62 8.66
C THR A 157 9.39 -5.24 9.24
N VAL A 158 10.03 -6.13 10.00
CA VAL A 158 11.39 -5.92 10.47
C VAL A 158 12.30 -5.84 9.25
N ILE A 159 12.62 -4.63 8.83
CA ILE A 159 13.76 -4.44 7.93
C ILE A 159 14.99 -4.68 8.77
N GLU A 160 15.54 -5.88 8.70
CA GLU A 160 16.86 -6.16 9.25
C GLU A 160 17.81 -5.13 8.63
N LYS A 161 18.21 -4.12 9.42
CA LYS A 161 19.36 -3.28 9.09
C LYS A 161 20.56 -4.23 9.05
N LYS A 162 20.96 -4.65 7.85
CA LYS A 162 22.32 -5.16 7.65
C LYS A 162 23.27 -4.07 8.13
N VAL A 163 23.79 -4.26 9.32
CA VAL A 163 24.95 -3.50 9.80
C VAL A 163 26.09 -3.87 8.84
N VAL A 164 26.40 -2.96 7.94
CA VAL A 164 27.66 -3.03 7.20
C VAL A 164 28.73 -2.72 8.24
N SER A 165 29.31 -3.77 8.80
CA SER A 165 30.59 -3.63 9.54
C SER A 165 31.67 -3.25 8.54
N GLU A 166 32.30 -2.11 8.80
CA GLU A 166 33.55 -1.64 8.15
C GLU A 166 34.66 -2.70 8.21
#